data_440275f3d123717624760e5a30e27140
#
_entry.id   440275f3d123717624760e5a30e27140
#
_cell.length_a   1.000
_cell.length_b   1.000
_cell.length_c   1.000
_cell.angle_alpha   90.00
_cell.angle_beta   90.00
_cell.angle_gamma   90.00
#
_symmetry.space_group_name_H-M   'P 1'
#
loop_
_entity.id
_entity.type
_entity.pdbx_description
1 polymer ?
#
loop_
_entity_poly.entity_id
_entity_poly.type
_entity_poly.pdbx_seq_one_letter_code
_entity_poly.pdbx_strand_id
1 'polypeptide(L)'
;VMDEPIEWSYIDLLGERLTLAMREAAAALRPARLRAGHIQAPGWTFNRRPVYRTALGEQVGTQGPCFGESFLRMEGPEDDELIAILAETHDGQPLGGLVNFACHTTVMGALPYYSADYPGPLREELERAVGGTWLFLQGAAGNLWPVDRRVDRPIVEMGEEHNQRMGKALADKAQEALRGAEAISGSG
;
A
#
# COMPACT_ATOMS: atom_id res chain seq x y z
N VAL A 1 -17.84 18.09 10.64
CA VAL A 1 -16.42 18.23 11.02
C VAL A 1 -16.42 17.98 12.51
N MET A 2 -15.80 16.90 12.96
CA MET A 2 -15.65 16.63 14.39
C MET A 2 -14.53 17.52 14.90
N ASP A 3 -14.86 18.49 15.75
CA ASP A 3 -13.89 19.29 16.51
C ASP A 3 -13.36 18.47 17.69
N GLU A 4 -12.74 17.33 17.40
CA GLU A 4 -11.98 16.65 18.41
C GLU A 4 -10.65 17.37 18.64
N PRO A 5 -10.26 17.67 19.86
CA PRO A 5 -9.00 18.36 20.12
C PRO A 5 -7.82 17.50 19.66
N ILE A 6 -6.84 18.14 19.04
CA ILE A 6 -5.61 17.47 18.64
C ILE A 6 -4.91 16.94 19.89
N GLU A 7 -4.60 15.65 19.90
CA GLU A 7 -3.87 15.00 20.97
C GLU A 7 -2.36 15.31 20.84
N TRP A 8 -1.96 16.45 21.34
CA TRP A 8 -0.58 16.94 21.26
C TRP A 8 0.44 15.99 21.90
N SER A 9 0.07 15.33 22.99
CA SER A 9 0.95 14.35 23.65
C SER A 9 1.29 13.17 22.73
N TYR A 10 0.33 12.76 21.88
CA TYR A 10 0.59 11.73 20.86
C TYR A 10 1.52 12.24 19.74
N ILE A 11 1.33 13.48 19.30
CA ILE A 11 2.18 14.09 18.27
C ILE A 11 3.62 14.22 18.76
N ASP A 12 3.82 14.66 20.01
CA ASP A 12 5.14 14.74 20.63
C ASP A 12 5.81 13.37 20.76
N LEU A 13 5.07 12.37 21.26
CA LEU A 13 5.52 10.98 21.35
C LEU A 13 5.93 10.43 19.98
N LEU A 14 5.12 10.68 18.94
CA LEU A 14 5.41 10.24 17.58
C LEU A 14 6.71 10.88 17.07
N GLY A 15 6.88 12.19 17.27
CA GLY A 15 8.10 12.92 16.90
C GLY A 15 9.35 12.36 17.57
N GLU A 16 9.27 12.07 18.87
CA GLU A 16 10.37 11.45 19.62
C GLU A 16 10.71 10.05 19.09
N ARG A 17 9.71 9.20 18.87
CA ARG A 17 9.90 7.83 18.39
C ARG A 17 10.45 7.77 16.97
N LEU A 18 9.96 8.63 16.06
CA LEU A 18 10.50 8.74 14.71
C LEU A 18 11.94 9.23 14.72
N THR A 19 12.26 10.23 15.55
CA THR A 19 13.64 10.75 15.70
C THR A 19 14.59 9.67 16.21
N LEU A 20 14.15 8.87 17.19
CA LEU A 20 14.94 7.76 17.72
C LEU A 20 15.19 6.70 16.65
N ALA A 21 14.14 6.26 15.95
CA ALA A 21 14.24 5.27 14.87
C ALA A 21 15.19 5.72 13.76
N MET A 22 15.13 7.01 13.35
CA MET A 22 16.06 7.55 12.34
C MET A 22 17.51 7.58 12.84
N ARG A 23 17.75 7.93 14.10
CA ARG A 23 19.10 7.93 14.68
C ARG A 23 19.67 6.51 14.78
N GLU A 24 18.88 5.55 15.21
CA GLU A 24 19.27 4.13 15.27
C GLU A 24 19.58 3.58 13.89
N ALA A 25 18.73 3.86 12.89
CA ALA A 25 18.97 3.47 11.51
C ALA A 25 20.27 4.10 10.96
N ALA A 26 20.50 5.38 11.20
CA ALA A 26 21.72 6.06 10.77
C ALA A 26 22.99 5.49 11.44
N ALA A 27 22.90 5.12 12.73
CA ALA A 27 24.01 4.49 13.44
C ALA A 27 24.28 3.04 12.98
N ALA A 28 23.28 2.39 12.42
CA ALA A 28 23.38 1.01 11.91
C ALA A 28 23.72 0.93 10.41
N LEU A 29 24.00 2.06 9.76
CA LEU A 29 24.37 2.08 8.33
C LEU A 29 25.59 1.20 8.05
N ARG A 30 25.49 0.42 6.99
CA ARG A 30 26.56 -0.45 6.49
C ARG A 30 26.47 -0.58 4.97
N PRO A 31 27.57 -0.92 4.28
CA PRO A 31 27.56 -1.17 2.85
C PRO A 31 26.54 -2.25 2.50
N ALA A 32 25.75 -1.99 1.46
CA ALA A 32 24.72 -2.91 0.98
C ALA A 32 24.61 -2.87 -0.54
N ARG A 33 24.10 -3.94 -1.12
CA ARG A 33 23.63 -3.96 -2.50
C ARG A 33 22.12 -3.78 -2.50
N LEU A 34 21.61 -3.04 -3.48
CA LEU A 34 20.19 -2.88 -3.70
C LEU A 34 19.78 -3.62 -4.96
N ARG A 35 18.66 -4.31 -4.89
CA ARG A 35 18.01 -4.94 -6.04
C ARG A 35 16.57 -4.48 -6.09
N ALA A 36 16.07 -4.17 -7.29
CA ALA A 36 14.68 -3.80 -7.50
C ALA A 36 14.01 -4.73 -8.50
N GLY A 37 12.79 -5.08 -8.21
CA GLY A 37 11.91 -5.80 -9.11
C GLY A 37 10.51 -5.20 -9.08
N HIS A 38 9.74 -5.42 -10.13
CA HIS A 38 8.35 -4.98 -10.22
C HIS A 38 7.47 -6.07 -10.83
N ILE A 39 6.19 -6.02 -10.54
CA ILE A 39 5.20 -6.97 -11.03
C ILE A 39 3.81 -6.35 -11.01
N GLN A 40 2.92 -6.82 -11.87
CA GLN A 40 1.52 -6.47 -11.77
C GLN A 40 0.82 -7.30 -10.68
N ALA A 41 0.03 -6.63 -9.84
CA ALA A 41 -0.78 -7.22 -8.78
C ALA A 41 -2.27 -6.85 -8.96
N PRO A 42 -2.90 -7.26 -10.06
CA PRO A 42 -4.30 -6.91 -10.35
C PRO A 42 -5.26 -7.51 -9.32
N GLY A 43 -6.41 -6.85 -9.15
CA GLY A 43 -7.46 -7.33 -8.26
C GLY A 43 -7.31 -6.90 -6.79
N TRP A 44 -6.32 -6.05 -6.47
CA TRP A 44 -6.09 -5.52 -5.13
C TRP A 44 -6.23 -4.01 -5.03
N THR A 45 -6.38 -3.33 -6.18
CA THR A 45 -6.61 -1.89 -6.26
C THR A 45 -7.57 -1.59 -7.41
N PHE A 46 -8.48 -0.66 -7.20
CA PHE A 46 -9.56 -0.33 -8.13
C PHE A 46 -9.78 1.18 -8.17
N ASN A 47 -10.01 1.73 -9.36
CA ASN A 47 -10.40 3.12 -9.46
C ASN A 47 -11.77 3.33 -8.81
N ARG A 48 -11.91 4.32 -7.92
CA ARG A 48 -13.14 4.61 -7.17
C ARG A 48 -13.95 5.78 -7.73
N ARG A 49 -13.49 6.40 -8.82
CA ARG A 49 -14.08 7.61 -9.40
C ARG A 49 -14.91 7.28 -10.63
N PRO A 50 -16.22 7.03 -10.48
CA PRO A 50 -17.12 6.78 -11.59
C PRO A 50 -17.47 8.07 -12.34
N VAL A 51 -17.69 7.95 -13.64
CA VAL A 51 -18.23 9.01 -14.49
C VAL A 51 -19.70 8.67 -14.75
N TYR A 52 -20.57 9.62 -14.48
CA TYR A 52 -22.01 9.48 -14.66
C TYR A 52 -22.55 10.41 -15.75
N ARG A 53 -23.59 9.96 -16.41
CA ARG A 53 -24.44 10.80 -17.25
C ARG A 53 -25.43 11.55 -16.36
N THR A 54 -25.45 12.89 -16.45
CA THR A 54 -26.40 13.74 -15.72
C THR A 54 -27.13 14.66 -16.71
N ALA A 55 -28.13 15.37 -16.23
CA ALA A 55 -28.81 16.41 -17.02
C ALA A 55 -27.87 17.57 -17.43
N LEU A 56 -26.76 17.75 -16.72
CA LEU A 56 -25.74 18.78 -16.97
C LEU A 56 -24.53 18.24 -17.76
N GLY A 57 -24.62 17.05 -18.32
CA GLY A 57 -23.52 16.36 -19.00
C GLY A 57 -22.82 15.33 -18.13
N GLU A 58 -21.59 14.96 -18.49
CA GLU A 58 -20.80 14.00 -17.70
C GLU A 58 -20.28 14.65 -16.43
N GLN A 59 -20.41 13.92 -15.32
CA GLN A 59 -19.88 14.34 -14.02
C GLN A 59 -19.12 13.18 -13.38
N VAL A 60 -18.01 13.52 -12.72
CA VAL A 60 -17.17 12.56 -12.00
C VAL A 60 -17.58 12.53 -10.54
N GLY A 61 -17.90 11.34 -10.04
CA GLY A 61 -18.12 11.10 -8.61
C GLY A 61 -16.81 10.85 -7.86
N THR A 62 -16.79 11.19 -6.58
CA THR A 62 -15.65 10.85 -5.71
C THR A 62 -15.69 9.39 -5.28
N GLN A 63 -16.87 8.89 -5.05
CA GLN A 63 -17.22 7.49 -4.75
C GLN A 63 -18.65 7.28 -5.20
N GLY A 64 -19.00 6.05 -5.54
CA GLY A 64 -20.38 5.73 -5.87
C GLY A 64 -20.51 4.36 -6.54
N PRO A 65 -21.73 3.92 -6.82
CA PRO A 65 -21.95 2.70 -7.56
C PRO A 65 -21.39 2.83 -8.98
N CYS A 66 -20.65 1.83 -9.41
CA CYS A 66 -20.08 1.78 -10.77
C CYS A 66 -20.92 0.87 -11.67
N PHE A 67 -22.23 0.96 -11.53
CA PHE A 67 -23.24 0.22 -12.28
C PHE A 67 -24.54 1.04 -12.39
N GLY A 68 -25.50 0.55 -13.16
CA GLY A 68 -26.78 1.22 -13.40
C GLY A 68 -26.76 2.14 -14.62
N GLU A 69 -27.93 2.67 -14.98
CA GLU A 69 -28.14 3.39 -16.26
C GLU A 69 -27.37 4.72 -16.38
N SER A 70 -27.06 5.36 -15.27
CA SER A 70 -26.30 6.61 -15.25
C SER A 70 -24.78 6.42 -15.28
N PHE A 71 -24.28 5.27 -14.89
CA PHE A 71 -22.85 4.94 -14.92
C PHE A 71 -22.35 4.81 -16.37
N LEU A 72 -21.28 5.50 -16.71
CA LEU A 72 -20.68 5.47 -18.05
C LEU A 72 -19.38 4.69 -18.09
N ARG A 73 -18.45 5.00 -17.18
CA ARG A 73 -17.09 4.43 -17.12
C ARG A 73 -16.39 4.85 -15.83
N MET A 74 -15.27 4.27 -15.57
CA MET A 74 -14.31 4.82 -14.59
C MET A 74 -13.58 6.02 -15.19
N GLU A 75 -13.18 6.99 -14.35
CA GLU A 75 -12.48 8.21 -14.78
C GLU A 75 -11.12 7.93 -15.39
N GLY A 76 -10.41 6.96 -14.85
CA GLY A 76 -9.05 6.63 -15.28
C GLY A 76 -8.68 5.18 -15.04
N PRO A 77 -7.44 4.82 -15.39
CA PRO A 77 -6.92 3.48 -15.19
C PRO A 77 -6.70 3.15 -13.72
N GLU A 78 -6.42 1.89 -13.46
CA GLU A 78 -5.89 1.37 -12.22
C GLU A 78 -4.37 1.30 -12.33
N ASP A 79 -3.66 1.61 -11.24
CA ASP A 79 -2.22 1.39 -11.11
C ASP A 79 -2.03 0.20 -10.18
N ASP A 80 -1.88 -0.97 -10.77
CA ASP A 80 -1.70 -2.23 -10.07
C ASP A 80 -0.23 -2.71 -10.07
N GLU A 81 0.71 -1.83 -10.44
CA GLU A 81 2.13 -2.13 -10.34
C GLU A 81 2.57 -2.16 -8.86
N LEU A 82 3.23 -3.26 -8.50
CA LEU A 82 3.92 -3.42 -7.24
C LEU A 82 5.42 -3.39 -7.48
N ILE A 83 6.14 -2.53 -6.78
CA ILE A 83 7.60 -2.45 -6.80
C ILE A 83 8.14 -2.96 -5.46
N ALA A 84 9.15 -3.83 -5.52
CA ALA A 84 9.86 -4.29 -4.33
C ALA A 84 11.36 -3.99 -4.47
N ILE A 85 11.95 -3.43 -3.41
CA ILE A 85 13.39 -3.19 -3.33
C ILE A 85 13.92 -3.98 -2.14
N LEU A 86 14.97 -4.76 -2.38
CA LEU A 86 15.70 -5.51 -1.36
C LEU A 86 17.08 -4.88 -1.14
N ALA A 87 17.41 -4.62 0.12
CA ALA A 87 18.76 -4.33 0.56
C ALA A 87 19.38 -5.60 1.15
N GLU A 88 20.55 -5.97 0.66
CA GLU A 88 21.29 -7.15 1.12
C GLU A 88 22.78 -6.82 1.31
N THR A 89 23.45 -7.56 2.18
CA THR A 89 24.90 -7.50 2.33
C THR A 89 25.60 -8.05 1.08
N HIS A 90 26.91 -7.84 0.96
CA HIS A 90 27.68 -8.35 -0.18
C HIS A 90 27.69 -9.91 -0.27
N ASP A 91 27.49 -10.60 0.83
CA ASP A 91 27.36 -12.06 0.90
C ASP A 91 25.89 -12.54 0.81
N GLY A 92 24.97 -11.64 0.47
CA GLY A 92 23.57 -11.96 0.14
C GLY A 92 22.65 -12.11 1.35
N GLN A 93 23.05 -11.66 2.54
CA GLN A 93 22.15 -11.66 3.69
C GLN A 93 21.16 -10.48 3.60
N PRO A 94 19.86 -10.72 3.70
CA PRO A 94 18.87 -9.66 3.63
C PRO A 94 18.97 -8.71 4.84
N LEU A 95 19.00 -7.43 4.59
CA LEU A 95 18.93 -6.37 5.60
C LEU A 95 17.52 -5.86 5.79
N GLY A 96 16.71 -5.99 4.75
CA GLY A 96 15.33 -5.54 4.68
C GLY A 96 15.02 -4.94 3.32
N GLY A 97 13.90 -4.25 3.24
CA GLY A 97 13.50 -3.68 1.96
C GLY A 97 12.31 -2.76 2.08
N LEU A 98 11.78 -2.39 0.94
CA LEU A 98 10.55 -1.64 0.85
C LEU A 98 9.66 -2.16 -0.27
N VAL A 99 8.34 -2.01 -0.08
CA VAL A 99 7.34 -2.28 -1.10
C VAL A 99 6.58 -0.99 -1.37
N ASN A 100 6.42 -0.65 -2.65
CA ASN A 100 5.53 0.41 -3.10
C ASN A 100 4.32 -0.21 -3.80
N PHE A 101 3.13 0.27 -3.44
CA PHE A 101 1.89 -0.12 -4.09
C PHE A 101 0.85 1.00 -3.98
N ALA A 102 0.07 1.22 -5.04
CA ALA A 102 -0.89 2.30 -5.12
C ALA A 102 -2.31 1.81 -4.74
N CYS A 103 -2.63 1.83 -3.45
CA CYS A 103 -3.97 1.53 -2.95
C CYS A 103 -4.20 2.19 -1.58
N HIS A 104 -5.39 2.77 -1.35
CA HIS A 104 -5.74 3.31 -0.03
C HIS A 104 -5.65 2.23 1.07
N THR A 105 -5.04 2.58 2.18
CA THR A 105 -4.98 1.76 3.40
C THR A 105 -6.27 1.92 4.21
N THR A 106 -7.35 1.34 3.72
CA THR A 106 -8.70 1.49 4.28
C THR A 106 -9.48 0.18 4.31
N VAL A 107 -8.78 -0.95 4.24
CA VAL A 107 -9.40 -2.29 4.33
C VAL A 107 -10.02 -2.53 5.69
N MET A 108 -9.39 -2.03 6.76
CA MET A 108 -9.90 -2.15 8.11
C MET A 108 -11.08 -1.22 8.40
N GLY A 109 -11.32 -0.22 7.56
CA GLY A 109 -12.44 0.72 7.73
C GLY A 109 -12.34 1.55 9.00
N ALA A 110 -13.51 1.95 9.54
CA ALA A 110 -13.62 2.77 10.75
C ALA A 110 -13.76 1.90 12.02
N LEU A 111 -12.81 1.03 12.28
CA LEU A 111 -12.80 0.20 13.48
C LEU A 111 -12.20 0.95 14.68
N PRO A 112 -12.65 0.66 15.92
CA PRO A 112 -12.24 1.42 17.10
C PRO A 112 -10.89 0.97 17.67
N TYR A 113 -9.91 0.68 16.81
CA TYR A 113 -8.55 0.34 17.21
C TYR A 113 -7.53 0.77 16.14
N TYR A 114 -6.29 0.92 16.56
CA TYR A 114 -5.19 1.25 15.65
C TYR A 114 -4.81 0.04 14.80
N SER A 115 -4.64 0.25 13.51
CA SER A 115 -4.21 -0.78 12.57
C SER A 115 -3.24 -0.17 11.57
N ALA A 116 -2.25 -0.94 11.17
CA ALA A 116 -1.40 -0.62 10.01
C ALA A 116 -2.09 -0.92 8.68
N ASP A 117 -3.33 -1.44 8.71
CA ASP A 117 -4.05 -1.92 7.55
C ASP A 117 -3.26 -3.02 6.79
N TYR A 118 -3.55 -3.33 5.53
CA TYR A 118 -2.86 -4.39 4.77
C TYR A 118 -1.32 -4.25 4.70
N PRO A 119 -0.70 -3.06 4.83
CA PRO A 119 0.75 -2.96 4.98
C PRO A 119 1.33 -3.67 6.20
N GLY A 120 0.54 -3.84 7.28
CA GLY A 120 0.95 -4.60 8.46
C GLY A 120 1.26 -6.05 8.11
N PRO A 121 0.26 -6.87 7.79
CA PRO A 121 0.46 -8.27 7.43
C PRO A 121 1.37 -8.47 6.19
N LEU A 122 1.43 -7.51 5.25
CA LEU A 122 2.38 -7.55 4.14
C LEU A 122 3.83 -7.53 4.66
N ARG A 123 4.14 -6.58 5.53
CA ARG A 123 5.49 -6.44 6.10
C ARG A 123 5.86 -7.65 6.96
N GLU A 124 4.97 -8.08 7.84
CA GLU A 124 5.19 -9.24 8.72
C GLU A 124 5.49 -10.50 7.90
N GLU A 125 4.78 -10.71 6.79
CA GLU A 125 5.01 -11.85 5.92
C GLU A 125 6.37 -11.77 5.21
N LEU A 126 6.79 -10.58 4.74
CA LEU A 126 8.10 -10.39 4.13
C LEU A 126 9.23 -10.53 5.15
N GLU A 127 9.09 -10.00 6.35
CA GLU A 127 10.05 -10.15 7.44
C GLU A 127 10.23 -11.63 7.81
N ARG A 128 9.14 -12.39 7.82
CA ARG A 128 9.16 -13.83 8.09
C ARG A 128 9.78 -14.65 6.94
N ALA A 129 9.48 -14.31 5.69
CA ALA A 129 9.85 -15.13 4.53
C ALA A 129 11.23 -14.76 3.95
N VAL A 130 11.59 -13.49 3.98
CA VAL A 130 12.83 -12.96 3.39
C VAL A 130 13.83 -12.60 4.49
N GLY A 131 13.35 -12.04 5.60
CA GLY A 131 14.17 -11.52 6.69
C GLY A 131 14.42 -10.02 6.58
N GLY A 132 15.08 -9.46 7.61
CA GLY A 132 15.35 -8.02 7.71
C GLY A 132 14.12 -7.21 8.12
N THR A 133 14.19 -5.90 7.95
CA THR A 133 13.10 -4.95 8.27
C THR A 133 12.47 -4.44 6.99
N TRP A 134 11.14 -4.49 6.90
CA TRP A 134 10.42 -4.07 5.71
C TRP A 134 9.60 -2.80 5.93
N LEU A 135 9.59 -1.95 4.92
CA LEU A 135 8.81 -0.73 4.87
C LEU A 135 7.77 -0.80 3.75
N PHE A 136 6.64 -0.14 3.96
CA PHE A 136 5.65 0.09 2.91
C PHE A 136 5.64 1.57 2.53
N LEU A 137 5.67 1.86 1.23
CA LEU A 137 5.51 3.19 0.66
C LEU A 137 4.19 3.26 -0.09
N GLN A 138 3.35 4.18 0.34
CA GLN A 138 2.10 4.47 -0.34
C GLN A 138 2.38 5.07 -1.73
N GLY A 139 1.87 4.43 -2.77
CA GLY A 139 1.86 4.97 -4.12
C GLY A 139 0.81 6.06 -4.32
N ALA A 140 0.65 6.53 -5.55
CA ALA A 140 -0.32 7.55 -5.94
C ALA A 140 -1.75 6.98 -5.93
N ALA A 141 -2.38 6.93 -4.77
CA ALA A 141 -3.62 6.22 -4.55
C ALA A 141 -4.87 7.12 -4.38
N GLY A 142 -4.81 8.40 -4.73
CA GLY A 142 -5.93 9.32 -4.51
C GLY A 142 -7.27 8.87 -5.09
N ASN A 143 -7.23 8.18 -6.21
CA ASN A 143 -8.38 7.59 -6.91
C ASN A 143 -8.46 6.06 -6.79
N LEU A 144 -7.56 5.41 -6.06
CA LEU A 144 -7.44 3.95 -5.99
C LEU A 144 -7.85 3.40 -4.61
N TRP A 145 -8.67 2.38 -4.61
CA TRP A 145 -9.31 1.82 -3.43
C TRP A 145 -9.28 0.29 -3.43
N PRO A 146 -9.24 -0.38 -2.26
CA PRO A 146 -9.15 -1.84 -2.20
C PRO A 146 -10.45 -2.57 -2.55
N VAL A 147 -11.53 -1.85 -2.85
CA VAL A 147 -12.85 -2.43 -3.12
C VAL A 147 -13.30 -2.15 -4.55
N ASP A 148 -13.64 -3.21 -5.28
CA ASP A 148 -14.24 -3.10 -6.61
C ASP A 148 -15.71 -2.64 -6.51
N ARG A 149 -15.97 -1.42 -6.99
CA ARG A 149 -17.30 -0.82 -7.03
C ARG A 149 -18.09 -1.13 -8.30
N ARG A 150 -17.53 -1.87 -9.23
CA ARG A 150 -18.17 -2.25 -10.50
C ARG A 150 -19.13 -3.42 -10.33
N VAL A 151 -19.17 -4.04 -9.19
CA VAL A 151 -20.03 -5.17 -8.89
C VAL A 151 -21.16 -4.77 -7.95
N ASP A 152 -22.38 -5.16 -8.30
CA ASP A 152 -23.58 -4.96 -7.47
C ASP A 152 -23.70 -6.09 -6.45
N ARG A 153 -22.89 -6.01 -5.41
CA ARG A 153 -22.94 -6.96 -4.28
C ARG A 153 -22.54 -6.26 -2.99
N PRO A 154 -22.93 -6.79 -1.83
CA PRO A 154 -22.44 -6.29 -0.55
C PRO A 154 -20.92 -6.30 -0.51
N ILE A 155 -20.33 -5.22 -0.01
CA ILE A 155 -18.89 -5.09 0.14
C ILE A 155 -18.44 -6.08 1.22
N VAL A 156 -17.86 -7.20 0.81
CA VAL A 156 -17.30 -8.22 1.71
C VAL A 156 -15.77 -8.07 1.79
N GLU A 157 -15.20 -7.14 1.04
CA GLU A 157 -13.76 -6.95 0.88
C GLU A 157 -13.21 -5.92 1.87
N MET A 158 -13.65 -6.02 3.13
CA MET A 158 -13.20 -5.18 4.24
C MET A 158 -13.10 -6.01 5.52
N GLY A 159 -12.33 -5.50 6.49
CA GLY A 159 -12.13 -6.14 7.78
C GLY A 159 -10.91 -7.06 7.83
N GLU A 160 -10.73 -7.69 9.00
CA GLU A 160 -9.48 -8.41 9.35
C GLU A 160 -9.13 -9.53 8.36
N GLU A 161 -10.12 -10.34 7.97
CA GLU A 161 -9.86 -11.47 7.05
C GLU A 161 -9.36 -10.98 5.68
N HIS A 162 -9.99 -9.94 5.13
CA HIS A 162 -9.54 -9.37 3.86
C HIS A 162 -8.19 -8.68 4.00
N ASN A 163 -7.97 -8.00 5.11
CA ASN A 163 -6.70 -7.36 5.47
C ASN A 163 -5.54 -8.35 5.44
N GLN A 164 -5.69 -9.48 6.13
CA GLN A 164 -4.69 -10.57 6.14
C GLN A 164 -4.49 -11.17 4.74
N ARG A 165 -5.57 -11.43 4.02
CA ARG A 165 -5.53 -11.98 2.67
C ARG A 165 -4.82 -11.05 1.68
N MET A 166 -5.14 -9.76 1.70
CA MET A 166 -4.51 -8.75 0.84
C MET A 166 -3.01 -8.59 1.16
N GLY A 167 -2.68 -8.42 2.44
CA GLY A 167 -1.29 -8.29 2.88
C GLY A 167 -0.43 -9.48 2.47
N LYS A 168 -0.93 -10.71 2.71
CA LYS A 168 -0.22 -11.92 2.28
C LYS A 168 -0.08 -12.03 0.76
N ALA A 169 -1.13 -11.75 0.00
CA ALA A 169 -1.07 -11.82 -1.46
C ALA A 169 -0.08 -10.82 -2.06
N LEU A 170 -0.05 -9.59 -1.53
CA LEU A 170 0.93 -8.58 -1.97
C LEU A 170 2.35 -8.94 -1.53
N ALA A 171 2.53 -9.59 -0.38
CA ALA A 171 3.85 -10.12 0.03
C ALA A 171 4.34 -11.24 -0.89
N ASP A 172 3.45 -12.15 -1.29
CA ASP A 172 3.77 -13.20 -2.28
C ASP A 172 4.17 -12.57 -3.63
N LYS A 173 3.48 -11.50 -4.07
CA LYS A 173 3.82 -10.74 -5.27
C LYS A 173 5.16 -10.01 -5.14
N ALA A 174 5.44 -9.40 -4.00
CA ALA A 174 6.74 -8.77 -3.75
C ALA A 174 7.89 -9.79 -3.82
N GLN A 175 7.72 -10.97 -3.25
CA GLN A 175 8.70 -12.06 -3.36
C GLN A 175 8.87 -12.53 -4.81
N GLU A 176 7.78 -12.58 -5.59
CA GLU A 176 7.84 -12.91 -7.02
C GLU A 176 8.64 -11.85 -7.80
N ALA A 177 8.38 -10.57 -7.56
CA ALA A 177 9.14 -9.46 -8.15
C ALA A 177 10.64 -9.54 -7.81
N LEU A 178 10.97 -9.88 -6.56
CA LEU A 178 12.36 -10.01 -6.11
C LEU A 178 13.11 -11.17 -6.75
N ARG A 179 12.44 -12.23 -7.21
CA ARG A 179 13.09 -13.32 -7.96
C ARG A 179 13.65 -12.85 -9.31
N GLY A 180 12.99 -11.88 -9.94
CA GLY A 180 13.44 -11.23 -11.18
C GLY A 180 14.19 -9.92 -10.96
N ALA A 181 14.50 -9.55 -9.71
CA ALA A 181 15.05 -8.25 -9.38
C ALA A 181 16.47 -8.05 -9.91
N GLU A 182 16.70 -6.87 -10.50
CA GLU A 182 17.98 -6.44 -11.01
C GLU A 182 18.73 -5.56 -10.00
N ALA A 183 20.06 -5.58 -10.08
CA ALA A 183 20.88 -4.73 -9.23
C ALA A 183 20.69 -3.25 -9.61
N ILE A 184 20.44 -2.41 -8.63
CA ILE A 184 20.44 -0.96 -8.82
C ILE A 184 21.89 -0.50 -8.87
N SER A 185 22.38 -0.11 -10.05
CA SER A 185 23.68 0.51 -10.19
C SER A 185 23.58 1.99 -9.80
N GLY A 186 24.13 2.35 -8.64
CA GLY A 186 24.38 3.75 -8.29
C GLY A 186 25.67 4.21 -8.99
N SER A 187 25.60 5.21 -9.86
CA SER A 187 26.78 6.03 -10.14
C SER A 187 27.02 6.91 -8.91
N GLY A 188 27.99 6.53 -8.07
CA GLY A 188 28.48 7.39 -7.00
C GLY A 188 29.15 8.65 -7.54
#